data_f21924c91d0dc6b6247b15d498536fb4
#
_entry.id   f21924c91d0dc6b6247b15d498536fb4
#
_cell.length_a   1.000
_cell.length_b   1.000
_cell.length_c   1.000
_cell.angle_alpha   90.00
_cell.angle_beta   90.00
_cell.angle_gamma   90.00
#
_symmetry.space_group_name_H-M   'P 1'
#
loop_
_entity.id
_entity.type
_entity.pdbx_description
1 polymer ?
#
loop_
_entity_poly.entity_id
_entity_poly.type
_entity_poly.pdbx_seq_one_letter_code
_entity_poly.pdbx_strand_id
1 'polypeptide(L)'
;MSACSPYKNTVNNEPEQIEIIDSGTYYRIYKGNINQVCYDIYNSDGEIVLSEKTDRPLEINMINDDIIDIKIGMGTGITIHKYYSVGENIFSQQFSYVLSNSDQLIAYIDVPKEKPLENRKVIVQNIFDKSLFYKEFQLDFSNVDTPVIESDFSKDGASLQLTYLSGEEQTQISTTFDLIQ
;
A
#
# COMPACT_ATOMS: atom_id res chain seq x y z
N MET A 1 -20.20 6.42 -0.72
CA MET A 1 -19.08 6.74 -1.62
C MET A 1 -19.41 8.03 -2.31
N SER A 2 -18.63 9.09 -2.07
CA SER A 2 -18.87 10.41 -2.69
C SER A 2 -17.84 10.57 -3.81
N ALA A 3 -18.28 10.39 -5.04
CA ALA A 3 -17.43 10.60 -6.21
C ALA A 3 -16.92 12.05 -6.25
N CYS A 4 -15.68 12.26 -6.66
CA CYS A 4 -15.17 13.57 -7.03
C CYS A 4 -15.92 14.02 -8.29
N SER A 5 -17.01 14.77 -8.13
CA SER A 5 -17.68 15.42 -9.26
C SER A 5 -17.01 16.78 -9.50
N PRO A 6 -16.63 17.14 -10.73
CA PRO A 6 -16.17 18.49 -11.02
C PRO A 6 -17.31 19.46 -10.68
N TYR A 7 -16.98 20.48 -9.92
CA TYR A 7 -17.90 21.50 -9.39
C TYR A 7 -18.66 22.19 -10.54
N LYS A 8 -19.98 22.00 -10.63
CA LYS A 8 -20.83 22.78 -11.54
C LYS A 8 -21.19 24.10 -10.87
N ASN A 9 -20.35 25.11 -11.03
CA ASN A 9 -20.77 26.48 -10.88
C ASN A 9 -21.15 27.01 -12.27
N THR A 10 -22.44 27.26 -12.44
CA THR A 10 -23.02 27.99 -13.57
C THR A 10 -22.68 29.47 -13.44
N VAL A 11 -21.57 29.93 -14.00
CA VAL A 11 -21.40 31.25 -14.68
C VAL A 11 -19.98 31.30 -15.26
N ASN A 12 -19.89 31.39 -16.58
CA ASN A 12 -18.73 31.47 -17.48
C ASN A 12 -18.20 30.13 -18.02
N ASN A 13 -18.38 29.95 -19.33
CA ASN A 13 -18.02 28.78 -20.16
C ASN A 13 -16.51 28.69 -20.48
N GLU A 14 -15.64 28.80 -19.52
CA GLU A 14 -14.27 28.29 -19.68
C GLU A 14 -14.22 26.92 -18.97
N PRO A 15 -13.70 25.85 -19.62
CA PRO A 15 -13.50 24.58 -18.95
C PRO A 15 -12.57 24.82 -17.77
N GLU A 16 -13.04 24.51 -16.56
CA GLU A 16 -12.19 24.55 -15.36
C GLU A 16 -10.93 23.75 -15.65
N GLN A 17 -9.81 24.44 -15.66
CA GLN A 17 -8.51 23.85 -15.94
C GLN A 17 -8.12 23.02 -14.70
N ILE A 18 -8.30 21.67 -14.80
CA ILE A 18 -7.91 20.75 -13.73
C ILE A 18 -6.40 20.83 -13.58
N GLU A 19 -5.93 21.26 -12.41
CA GLU A 19 -4.50 21.30 -12.07
C GLU A 19 -4.02 19.86 -11.76
N ILE A 20 -3.32 19.24 -12.73
CA ILE A 20 -2.71 17.91 -12.57
C ILE A 20 -1.46 18.07 -11.68
N ILE A 21 -1.39 17.25 -10.62
CA ILE A 21 -0.25 17.16 -9.69
C ILE A 21 0.72 16.09 -10.16
N ASP A 22 0.20 14.92 -10.55
CA ASP A 22 0.96 13.77 -11.03
C ASP A 22 0.08 12.88 -11.90
N SER A 23 0.69 12.08 -12.79
CA SER A 23 -0.03 11.13 -13.62
C SER A 23 0.86 10.03 -14.16
N GLY A 24 0.31 8.83 -14.29
CA GLY A 24 0.89 7.69 -14.99
C GLY A 24 -0.07 7.15 -16.05
N THR A 25 0.27 5.98 -16.61
CA THR A 25 -0.58 5.33 -17.62
C THR A 25 -1.97 5.00 -17.10
N TYR A 26 -2.05 4.57 -15.83
CA TYR A 26 -3.28 4.06 -15.25
C TYR A 26 -3.75 4.86 -14.02
N TYR A 27 -3.19 6.05 -13.79
CA TYR A 27 -3.65 6.92 -12.72
C TYR A 27 -3.48 8.40 -13.07
N ARG A 28 -4.25 9.24 -12.38
CA ARG A 28 -4.12 10.68 -12.39
C ARG A 28 -4.39 11.24 -11.01
N ILE A 29 -3.52 12.13 -10.54
CA ILE A 29 -3.66 12.88 -9.30
C ILE A 29 -3.86 14.34 -9.66
N TYR A 30 -4.87 14.98 -9.10
CA TYR A 30 -5.18 16.36 -9.39
C TYR A 30 -5.69 17.11 -8.16
N LYS A 31 -5.60 18.43 -8.23
CA LYS A 31 -6.03 19.30 -7.13
C LYS A 31 -7.54 19.24 -6.95
N GLY A 32 -7.96 18.96 -5.73
CA GLY A 32 -9.35 19.06 -5.30
C GLY A 32 -9.68 20.43 -4.71
N ASN A 33 -10.65 20.45 -3.81
CA ASN A 33 -10.95 21.63 -2.99
C ASN A 33 -9.81 21.93 -2.02
N ILE A 34 -9.95 23.02 -1.22
CA ILE A 34 -8.94 23.47 -0.26
C ILE A 34 -8.42 22.28 0.57
N ASN A 35 -7.09 22.05 0.49
CA ASN A 35 -6.37 20.98 1.18
C ASN A 35 -6.78 19.54 0.80
N GLN A 36 -7.43 19.33 -0.34
CA GLN A 36 -7.78 18.01 -0.84
C GLN A 36 -7.06 17.71 -2.16
N VAL A 37 -6.72 16.44 -2.31
CA VAL A 37 -6.21 15.85 -3.54
C VAL A 37 -7.23 14.83 -4.02
N CYS A 38 -7.57 14.90 -5.31
CA CYS A 38 -8.39 13.89 -5.98
C CYS A 38 -7.50 12.97 -6.79
N TYR A 39 -7.92 11.72 -6.95
CA TYR A 39 -7.24 10.79 -7.82
C TYR A 39 -8.19 9.83 -8.51
N ASP A 40 -7.83 9.48 -9.73
CA ASP A 40 -8.52 8.50 -10.55
C ASP A 40 -7.57 7.35 -10.86
N ILE A 41 -8.09 6.13 -10.86
CA ILE A 41 -7.41 4.92 -11.33
C ILE A 41 -8.16 4.41 -12.56
N TYR A 42 -7.42 4.01 -13.57
CA TYR A 42 -7.95 3.56 -14.86
C TYR A 42 -7.65 2.07 -15.07
N ASN A 43 -8.57 1.36 -15.71
CA ASN A 43 -8.30 0.02 -16.24
C ASN A 43 -7.52 0.08 -17.57
N SER A 44 -7.24 -1.09 -18.16
CA SER A 44 -6.54 -1.20 -19.44
C SER A 44 -7.29 -0.54 -20.63
N ASP A 45 -8.60 -0.38 -20.51
CA ASP A 45 -9.45 0.24 -21.53
C ASP A 45 -9.53 1.76 -21.36
N GLY A 46 -8.90 2.32 -20.34
CA GLY A 46 -8.92 3.75 -20.01
C GLY A 46 -10.16 4.20 -19.28
N GLU A 47 -10.97 3.29 -18.77
CA GLU A 47 -12.16 3.60 -17.97
C GLU A 47 -11.77 3.82 -16.51
N ILE A 48 -12.42 4.78 -15.84
CA ILE A 48 -12.20 5.07 -14.42
C ILE A 48 -12.84 3.95 -13.59
N VAL A 49 -12.00 3.20 -12.84
CA VAL A 49 -12.44 2.14 -11.93
C VAL A 49 -12.46 2.59 -10.47
N LEU A 50 -11.74 3.67 -10.15
CA LEU A 50 -11.76 4.32 -8.83
C LEU A 50 -11.62 5.82 -9.02
N SER A 51 -12.44 6.61 -8.32
CA SER A 51 -12.31 8.06 -8.22
C SER A 51 -12.56 8.46 -6.78
N GLU A 52 -11.53 8.92 -6.10
CA GLU A 52 -11.58 9.26 -4.68
C GLU A 52 -10.86 10.58 -4.39
N LYS A 53 -11.03 11.06 -3.16
CA LYS A 53 -10.34 12.24 -2.65
C LYS A 53 -9.80 11.98 -1.26
N THR A 54 -8.70 12.64 -0.94
CA THR A 54 -8.07 12.60 0.38
C THR A 54 -7.52 13.97 0.77
N ASP A 55 -7.50 14.25 2.06
CA ASP A 55 -6.76 15.35 2.68
C ASP A 55 -5.43 14.88 3.28
N ARG A 56 -5.09 13.61 3.03
CA ARG A 56 -3.88 12.94 3.51
C ARG A 56 -2.81 12.90 2.42
N PRO A 57 -1.53 12.76 2.81
CA PRO A 57 -0.47 12.48 1.86
C PRO A 57 -0.81 11.26 0.99
N LEU A 58 -0.75 11.44 -0.31
CA LEU A 58 -1.05 10.42 -1.31
C LEU A 58 0.17 10.20 -2.19
N GLU A 59 0.51 8.94 -2.43
CA GLU A 59 1.50 8.49 -3.39
C GLU A 59 0.92 7.33 -4.17
N ILE A 60 1.09 7.34 -5.49
CA ILE A 60 0.65 6.25 -6.36
C ILE A 60 1.83 5.80 -7.21
N ASN A 61 2.20 4.53 -7.12
CA ASN A 61 3.34 3.96 -7.81
C ASN A 61 2.95 2.70 -8.58
N MET A 62 3.59 2.47 -9.72
CA MET A 62 3.58 1.16 -10.37
C MET A 62 4.62 0.27 -9.68
N ILE A 63 4.23 -0.91 -9.23
CA ILE A 63 5.16 -1.95 -8.74
C ILE A 63 5.80 -2.65 -9.95
N ASN A 64 4.97 -2.95 -10.94
CA ASN A 64 5.34 -3.52 -12.22
C ASN A 64 4.35 -3.02 -13.29
N ASP A 65 4.36 -3.58 -14.49
CA ASP A 65 3.50 -3.14 -15.60
C ASP A 65 1.99 -3.35 -15.34
N ASP A 66 1.61 -4.14 -14.34
CA ASP A 66 0.23 -4.52 -14.03
C ASP A 66 -0.29 -4.00 -12.68
N ILE A 67 0.58 -3.82 -11.69
CA ILE A 67 0.15 -3.56 -10.31
C ILE A 67 0.45 -2.14 -9.89
N ILE A 68 -0.58 -1.43 -9.46
CA ILE A 68 -0.53 -0.09 -8.85
C ILE A 68 -0.60 -0.23 -7.33
N ASP A 69 0.28 0.47 -6.61
CA ASP A 69 0.25 0.66 -5.16
C ASP A 69 -0.24 2.08 -4.84
N ILE A 70 -1.40 2.18 -4.21
CA ILE A 70 -2.00 3.42 -3.74
C ILE A 70 -1.70 3.55 -2.24
N LYS A 71 -0.85 4.53 -1.88
CA LYS A 71 -0.39 4.78 -0.51
C LYS A 71 -1.02 6.02 0.07
N ILE A 72 -1.67 5.89 1.22
CA ILE A 72 -2.28 7.00 1.94
C ILE A 72 -1.68 7.10 3.34
N GLY A 73 -0.99 8.20 3.62
CA GLY A 73 -0.40 8.47 4.93
C GLY A 73 -1.45 8.82 5.97
N MET A 74 -1.41 8.19 7.14
CA MET A 74 -2.40 8.41 8.22
C MET A 74 -2.00 9.49 9.22
N GLY A 75 -0.84 10.15 9.00
CA GLY A 75 -0.35 11.23 9.87
C GLY A 75 0.33 10.78 11.17
N THR A 76 0.42 9.48 11.43
CA THR A 76 1.03 8.87 12.62
C THR A 76 2.25 8.00 12.28
N GLY A 77 2.87 8.23 11.12
CA GLY A 77 3.91 7.35 10.60
C GLY A 77 3.38 6.06 9.95
N ILE A 78 2.07 5.83 10.02
CA ILE A 78 1.42 4.68 9.39
C ILE A 78 0.99 5.07 7.99
N THR A 79 1.23 4.19 7.03
CA THR A 79 0.73 4.27 5.66
C THR A 79 -0.22 3.11 5.40
N ILE A 80 -1.36 3.40 4.77
CA ILE A 80 -2.26 2.38 4.25
C ILE A 80 -1.93 2.19 2.78
N HIS A 81 -1.81 0.94 2.37
CA HIS A 81 -1.60 0.50 1.00
C HIS A 81 -2.85 -0.19 0.47
N LYS A 82 -3.22 0.09 -0.76
CA LYS A 82 -4.26 -0.60 -1.51
C LYS A 82 -3.74 -0.85 -2.91
N TYR A 83 -3.74 -2.08 -3.34
CA TYR A 83 -3.22 -2.46 -4.65
C TYR A 83 -4.35 -2.63 -5.66
N TYR A 84 -4.04 -2.35 -6.92
CA TYR A 84 -4.94 -2.60 -8.05
C TYR A 84 -4.19 -3.34 -9.15
N SER A 85 -4.73 -4.48 -9.60
CA SER A 85 -4.27 -5.16 -10.81
C SER A 85 -5.03 -4.64 -12.01
N VAL A 86 -4.30 -4.08 -12.96
CA VAL A 86 -4.86 -3.52 -14.20
C VAL A 86 -5.40 -4.63 -15.10
N GLY A 87 -4.64 -5.73 -15.24
CA GLY A 87 -5.01 -6.85 -16.11
C GLY A 87 -6.21 -7.65 -15.60
N GLU A 88 -6.30 -7.86 -14.27
CA GLU A 88 -7.40 -8.58 -13.65
C GLU A 88 -8.58 -7.67 -13.27
N ASN A 89 -8.38 -6.35 -13.29
CA ASN A 89 -9.36 -5.33 -12.90
C ASN A 89 -9.91 -5.54 -11.48
N ILE A 90 -9.04 -5.85 -10.52
CA ILE A 90 -9.40 -6.10 -9.13
C ILE A 90 -8.59 -5.24 -8.17
N PHE A 91 -9.20 -4.88 -7.04
CA PHE A 91 -8.54 -4.25 -5.91
C PHE A 91 -8.24 -5.25 -4.81
N SER A 92 -7.09 -5.08 -4.15
CA SER A 92 -6.78 -5.79 -2.92
C SER A 92 -7.61 -5.26 -1.74
N GLN A 93 -7.55 -5.96 -0.61
CA GLN A 93 -7.83 -5.37 0.69
C GLN A 93 -6.82 -4.25 1.01
N GLN A 94 -7.09 -3.47 2.06
CA GLN A 94 -6.14 -2.51 2.58
C GLN A 94 -5.14 -3.18 3.50
N PHE A 95 -3.87 -2.78 3.39
CA PHE A 95 -2.78 -3.23 4.25
C PHE A 95 -2.17 -2.04 4.98
N SER A 96 -1.80 -2.24 6.23
CA SER A 96 -1.00 -1.30 7.02
C SER A 96 0.27 -2.01 7.50
N TYR A 97 1.25 -1.22 7.92
CA TYR A 97 2.56 -1.75 8.36
C TYR A 97 3.24 -2.64 7.31
N VAL A 98 3.08 -2.26 6.04
CA VAL A 98 3.72 -2.96 4.92
C VAL A 98 5.23 -2.81 5.05
N LEU A 99 5.93 -3.93 4.95
CA LEU A 99 7.39 -4.04 5.04
C LEU A 99 8.02 -4.00 3.66
N SER A 100 7.53 -4.86 2.78
CA SER A 100 7.98 -4.97 1.39
C SER A 100 6.94 -5.67 0.54
N ASN A 101 7.09 -5.57 -0.77
CA ASN A 101 6.28 -6.29 -1.75
C ASN A 101 7.17 -6.79 -2.89
N SER A 102 6.74 -7.88 -3.51
CA SER A 102 7.22 -8.38 -4.79
C SER A 102 6.10 -8.26 -5.83
N ASP A 103 6.28 -8.88 -7.02
CA ASP A 103 5.27 -8.83 -8.09
C ASP A 103 3.87 -9.32 -7.66
N GLN A 104 3.78 -10.27 -6.75
CA GLN A 104 2.51 -10.86 -6.31
C GLN A 104 2.36 -11.00 -4.79
N LEU A 105 3.46 -10.87 -4.06
CA LEU A 105 3.46 -11.08 -2.61
C LEU A 105 3.65 -9.77 -1.86
N ILE A 106 3.05 -9.69 -0.69
CA ILE A 106 3.22 -8.62 0.26
C ILE A 106 3.65 -9.17 1.62
N ALA A 107 4.62 -8.51 2.25
CA ALA A 107 5.00 -8.75 3.63
C ALA A 107 4.55 -7.56 4.48
N TYR A 108 3.88 -7.82 5.59
CA TYR A 108 3.43 -6.79 6.52
C TYR A 108 3.41 -7.30 7.96
N ILE A 109 3.38 -6.38 8.92
CA ILE A 109 3.21 -6.74 10.33
C ILE A 109 1.72 -6.76 10.66
N ASP A 110 1.23 -7.89 11.14
CA ASP A 110 -0.07 -7.99 11.79
C ASP A 110 0.06 -7.49 13.24
N VAL A 111 -0.61 -6.37 13.51
CA VAL A 111 -0.57 -5.67 14.80
C VAL A 111 -1.86 -5.95 15.55
N PRO A 112 -1.83 -6.68 16.67
CA PRO A 112 -3.01 -6.95 17.48
C PRO A 112 -3.65 -5.66 18.02
N LYS A 113 -4.99 -5.56 17.95
CA LYS A 113 -5.73 -4.36 18.37
C LYS A 113 -5.59 -4.05 19.86
N GLU A 114 -5.59 -5.09 20.70
CA GLU A 114 -5.59 -4.91 22.16
C GLU A 114 -4.20 -4.67 22.75
N LYS A 115 -3.16 -5.20 22.10
CA LYS A 115 -1.77 -5.12 22.56
C LYS A 115 -0.83 -4.92 21.38
N PRO A 116 -0.79 -3.72 20.80
CA PRO A 116 -0.13 -3.48 19.51
C PRO A 116 1.38 -3.71 19.52
N LEU A 117 2.02 -3.74 20.67
CA LEU A 117 3.46 -4.02 20.78
C LEU A 117 3.77 -5.48 21.13
N GLU A 118 2.76 -6.28 21.52
CA GLU A 118 2.93 -7.69 21.86
C GLU A 118 2.36 -8.60 20.75
N ASN A 119 2.90 -9.81 20.62
CA ASN A 119 2.40 -10.85 19.70
C ASN A 119 2.28 -10.43 18.22
N ARG A 120 3.09 -9.48 17.79
CA ARG A 120 3.15 -9.09 16.38
C ARG A 120 3.71 -10.24 15.55
N LYS A 121 3.15 -10.40 14.34
CA LYS A 121 3.59 -11.42 13.40
C LYS A 121 3.95 -10.77 12.07
N VAL A 122 4.90 -11.33 11.36
CA VAL A 122 5.09 -11.04 9.94
C VAL A 122 4.17 -11.97 9.16
N ILE A 123 3.34 -11.38 8.31
CA ILE A 123 2.52 -12.10 7.37
C ILE A 123 3.07 -11.88 5.97
N VAL A 124 3.20 -12.98 5.24
CA VAL A 124 3.48 -12.95 3.79
C VAL A 124 2.31 -13.61 3.09
N GLN A 125 1.69 -12.89 2.18
CA GLN A 125 0.56 -13.40 1.43
C GLN A 125 0.53 -12.91 -0.01
N ASN A 126 -0.29 -13.54 -0.88
CA ASN A 126 -0.61 -12.97 -2.17
C ASN A 126 -1.41 -11.67 -1.97
N ILE A 127 -1.09 -10.64 -2.75
CA ILE A 127 -1.64 -9.29 -2.64
C ILE A 127 -3.17 -9.29 -2.81
N PHE A 128 -3.70 -10.07 -3.75
CA PHE A 128 -5.12 -10.06 -4.13
C PHE A 128 -5.91 -11.22 -3.52
N ASP A 129 -5.29 -12.40 -3.40
CA ASP A 129 -5.95 -13.60 -2.90
C ASP A 129 -5.04 -14.41 -1.97
N LYS A 130 -5.28 -14.30 -0.66
CA LYS A 130 -4.53 -15.03 0.36
C LYS A 130 -4.66 -16.57 0.24
N SER A 131 -5.65 -17.08 -0.49
CA SER A 131 -5.79 -18.53 -0.71
C SER A 131 -4.72 -19.09 -1.65
N LEU A 132 -4.11 -18.25 -2.49
CA LEU A 132 -3.02 -18.62 -3.38
C LEU A 132 -1.68 -18.75 -2.64
N PHE A 133 -1.46 -17.89 -1.65
CA PHE A 133 -0.27 -17.95 -0.79
C PHE A 133 -0.51 -17.24 0.54
N TYR A 134 -0.16 -17.90 1.65
CA TYR A 134 -0.23 -17.32 2.98
C TYR A 134 0.74 -18.03 3.93
N LYS A 135 1.63 -17.25 4.57
CA LYS A 135 2.52 -17.73 5.64
C LYS A 135 2.56 -16.72 6.79
N GLU A 136 2.65 -17.23 8.01
CA GLU A 136 2.85 -16.43 9.23
C GLU A 136 4.20 -16.77 9.86
N PHE A 137 4.90 -15.74 10.33
CA PHE A 137 6.15 -15.89 11.07
C PHE A 137 6.03 -15.18 12.40
N GLN A 138 6.13 -15.95 13.48
CA GLN A 138 6.20 -15.40 14.83
C GLN A 138 7.64 -15.03 15.15
N LEU A 139 7.87 -13.76 15.47
CA LEU A 139 9.19 -13.23 15.81
C LEU A 139 9.16 -12.60 17.20
N ASP A 140 10.29 -12.66 17.89
CA ASP A 140 10.49 -11.95 19.15
C ASP A 140 10.88 -10.49 18.89
N PHE A 141 9.92 -9.70 18.46
CA PHE A 141 10.16 -8.27 18.22
C PHE A 141 10.38 -7.51 19.53
N SER A 142 11.35 -6.60 19.52
CA SER A 142 11.49 -5.62 20.61
C SER A 142 10.24 -4.77 20.74
N ASN A 143 10.00 -4.27 21.96
CA ASN A 143 8.80 -3.49 22.29
C ASN A 143 8.92 -2.03 21.84
N VAL A 144 9.15 -1.80 20.53
CA VAL A 144 9.24 -0.49 19.88
C VAL A 144 8.22 -0.39 18.77
N ASP A 145 7.84 0.82 18.36
CA ASP A 145 6.82 1.03 17.33
C ASP A 145 7.22 0.46 15.97
N THR A 146 8.49 0.61 15.60
CA THR A 146 9.05 0.15 14.32
C THR A 146 10.20 -0.81 14.53
N PRO A 147 9.95 -2.11 14.85
CA PRO A 147 10.99 -3.07 15.15
C PRO A 147 11.73 -3.56 13.91
N VAL A 148 11.16 -3.41 12.71
CA VAL A 148 11.79 -3.85 11.46
C VAL A 148 12.64 -2.71 10.89
N ILE A 149 13.89 -3.03 10.58
CA ILE A 149 14.89 -2.11 10.03
C ILE A 149 14.90 -2.22 8.50
N GLU A 150 14.84 -3.45 7.98
CA GLU A 150 14.95 -3.75 6.56
C GLU A 150 14.15 -4.99 6.21
N SER A 151 13.53 -4.99 5.03
CA SER A 151 12.75 -6.11 4.53
C SER A 151 12.79 -6.14 3.01
N ASP A 152 13.27 -7.25 2.44
CA ASP A 152 13.39 -7.43 1.01
C ASP A 152 13.02 -8.83 0.56
N PHE A 153 12.24 -8.93 -0.51
CA PHE A 153 12.04 -10.18 -1.22
C PHE A 153 13.25 -10.50 -2.12
N SER A 154 13.60 -11.79 -2.23
CA SER A 154 14.50 -12.22 -3.31
C SER A 154 13.87 -11.92 -4.68
N LYS A 155 14.71 -11.77 -5.72
CA LYS A 155 14.26 -11.41 -7.07
C LYS A 155 13.22 -12.37 -7.67
N ASP A 156 13.28 -13.63 -7.27
CA ASP A 156 12.36 -14.69 -7.70
C ASP A 156 11.15 -14.86 -6.76
N GLY A 157 11.04 -14.04 -5.72
CA GLY A 157 9.98 -14.14 -4.72
C GLY A 157 10.06 -15.37 -3.81
N ALA A 158 11.15 -16.17 -3.92
CA ALA A 158 11.30 -17.44 -3.22
C ALA A 158 11.64 -17.29 -1.73
N SER A 159 12.13 -16.14 -1.32
CA SER A 159 12.46 -15.86 0.08
C SER A 159 12.21 -14.40 0.46
N LEU A 160 12.02 -14.19 1.78
CA LEU A 160 11.97 -12.87 2.41
C LEU A 160 13.15 -12.74 3.37
N GLN A 161 14.00 -11.74 3.14
CA GLN A 161 15.03 -11.34 4.09
C GLN A 161 14.48 -10.25 5.00
N LEU A 162 14.71 -10.39 6.31
CA LEU A 162 14.24 -9.43 7.31
C LEU A 162 15.35 -9.12 8.30
N THR A 163 15.57 -7.83 8.56
CA THR A 163 16.43 -7.34 9.65
C THR A 163 15.56 -6.59 10.65
N TYR A 164 15.59 -7.00 11.93
CA TYR A 164 14.72 -6.46 12.95
C TYR A 164 15.40 -6.38 14.33
N LEU A 165 14.80 -5.62 15.23
CA LEU A 165 15.20 -5.52 16.63
C LEU A 165 14.43 -6.55 17.46
N SER A 166 15.17 -7.37 18.21
CA SER A 166 14.63 -8.45 19.04
C SER A 166 14.91 -8.23 20.53
N GLY A 167 13.97 -8.67 21.36
CA GLY A 167 14.05 -8.65 22.82
C GLY A 167 14.09 -7.25 23.43
N GLU A 168 14.25 -7.22 24.76
CA GLU A 168 14.32 -5.97 25.52
C GLU A 168 15.59 -5.15 25.22
N GLU A 169 16.69 -5.83 24.91
CA GLU A 169 17.97 -5.20 24.59
C GLU A 169 18.07 -4.66 23.16
N GLN A 170 17.00 -4.81 22.37
CA GLN A 170 16.92 -4.38 20.97
C GLN A 170 18.07 -4.91 20.10
N THR A 171 18.41 -6.17 20.29
CA THR A 171 19.47 -6.81 19.51
C THR A 171 19.04 -6.92 18.05
N GLN A 172 19.89 -6.44 17.13
CA GLN A 172 19.63 -6.56 15.71
C GLN A 172 19.83 -8.00 15.24
N ILE A 173 18.80 -8.57 14.61
CA ILE A 173 18.79 -9.91 14.04
C ILE A 173 18.45 -9.82 12.56
N SER A 174 19.20 -10.55 11.73
CA SER A 174 18.87 -10.75 10.32
C SER A 174 18.50 -12.22 10.10
N THR A 175 17.41 -12.46 9.41
CA THR A 175 16.91 -13.80 9.11
C THR A 175 16.37 -13.86 7.68
N THR A 176 16.35 -15.06 7.11
CA THR A 176 15.77 -15.31 5.80
C THR A 176 14.70 -16.38 5.94
N PHE A 177 13.50 -16.10 5.44
CA PHE A 177 12.38 -17.02 5.40
C PHE A 177 12.23 -17.61 4.01
N ASP A 178 12.24 -18.93 3.92
CA ASP A 178 11.95 -19.64 2.69
C ASP A 178 10.44 -19.61 2.43
N LEU A 179 10.04 -19.13 1.26
CA LEU A 179 8.65 -19.00 0.84
C LEU A 179 8.22 -20.11 -0.13
N ILE A 180 9.15 -20.88 -0.68
CA ILE A 180 8.82 -22.04 -1.53
C ILE A 180 8.14 -23.11 -0.68
N GLN A 181 7.08 -23.71 -1.23
CA GLN A 181 6.41 -24.89 -0.67
C GLN A 181 7.04 -26.16 -1.16
#